data_6c133b4f42557633f078f6dca2695bd3
#
_entry.id   6c133b4f42557633f078f6dca2695bd3
#
_cell.length_a   1.000
_cell.length_b   1.000
_cell.length_c   1.000
_cell.angle_alpha   90.00
_cell.angle_beta   90.00
_cell.angle_gamma   90.00
#
_symmetry.space_group_name_H-M   'P 1'
#
loop_
_entity.id
_entity.type
_entity.pdbx_description
1 polymer ?
#
loop_
_entity_poly.entity_id
_entity_poly.type
_entity_poly.pdbx_seq_one_letter_code
_entity_poly.pdbx_strand_id
1 'polypeptide(L)'
;MLQEFEIPHPTCKFLIETCEESGSFDLPPYLEKLTDQLGNPDLVVVLDSGGPDYDHIWTTEALRGLVSGTLSVKVSHEGVHSGMSGGTIPSSFRIQRILLDRIEDSDTGEVLIPEMHTTITNKIREQAAALAEVIGNSIWE
;
A
#
# COMPACT_ATOMS: atom_id res chain seq x y z
N MET A 1 24.67 -15.08 17.60
CA MET A 1 24.86 -16.06 16.49
C MET A 1 26.09 -15.73 15.64
N LEU A 2 26.15 -14.66 14.79
CA LEU A 2 27.33 -14.41 13.94
C LEU A 2 28.61 -14.22 14.76
N GLN A 3 28.57 -13.46 15.84
CA GLN A 3 29.70 -13.27 16.77
C GLN A 3 30.08 -14.57 17.50
N GLU A 4 29.10 -15.36 17.92
CA GLU A 4 29.29 -16.64 18.59
C GLU A 4 30.00 -17.67 17.71
N PHE A 5 29.71 -17.66 16.41
CA PHE A 5 30.33 -18.54 15.44
C PHE A 5 31.51 -17.90 14.69
N GLU A 6 31.98 -16.74 15.14
CA GLU A 6 33.08 -16.00 14.53
C GLU A 6 32.92 -15.77 13.02
N ILE A 7 31.67 -15.63 12.57
CA ILE A 7 31.35 -15.37 11.16
C ILE A 7 31.60 -13.89 10.86
N PRO A 8 32.42 -13.56 9.85
CA PRO A 8 32.62 -12.18 9.46
C PRO A 8 31.29 -11.51 9.09
N HIS A 9 31.03 -10.34 9.65
CA HIS A 9 29.83 -9.57 9.36
C HIS A 9 30.12 -8.05 9.37
N PRO A 10 29.36 -7.26 8.63
CA PRO A 10 29.47 -5.80 8.69
C PRO A 10 28.97 -5.28 10.04
N THR A 11 29.23 -4.00 10.30
CA THR A 11 28.57 -3.30 11.40
C THR A 11 27.09 -3.14 11.10
N CYS A 12 26.24 -3.68 11.95
CA CYS A 12 24.79 -3.59 11.81
C CYS A 12 24.23 -2.62 12.85
N LYS A 13 23.33 -1.76 12.40
CA LYS A 13 22.53 -0.87 13.26
C LYS A 13 21.06 -1.21 13.08
N PHE A 14 20.32 -1.32 14.16
CA PHE A 14 18.93 -1.66 14.15
C PHE A 14 18.11 -0.45 14.57
N LEU A 15 17.14 -0.08 13.74
CA LEU A 15 16.12 0.90 14.06
C LEU A 15 14.78 0.16 14.14
N ILE A 16 14.12 0.24 15.30
CA ILE A 16 12.81 -0.39 15.49
C ILE A 16 11.78 0.73 15.55
N GLU A 17 10.86 0.71 14.62
CA GLU A 17 9.72 1.60 14.56
C GLU A 17 8.46 0.87 15.02
N THR A 18 7.55 1.59 15.70
CA THR A 18 6.30 1.04 16.23
C THR A 18 5.06 1.83 15.79
N CYS A 19 5.19 2.78 14.87
CA CYS A 19 4.07 3.60 14.40
C CYS A 19 3.92 3.63 12.86
N GLU A 20 4.50 2.66 12.15
CA GLU A 20 4.44 2.60 10.69
C GLU A 20 2.99 2.55 10.21
N GLU A 21 2.16 1.67 10.78
CA GLU A 21 0.74 1.50 10.45
C GLU A 21 -0.14 2.74 10.75
N SER A 22 0.41 3.69 11.51
CA SER A 22 -0.22 4.98 11.78
C SER A 22 0.33 6.11 10.91
N GLY A 23 1.23 5.83 9.97
CA GLY A 23 1.79 6.77 9.01
C GLY A 23 3.17 7.31 9.36
N SER A 24 3.92 6.70 10.26
CA SER A 24 5.33 7.00 10.58
C SER A 24 5.63 8.47 10.88
N PHE A 25 4.70 9.20 11.50
CA PHE A 25 4.83 10.65 11.73
C PHE A 25 6.08 11.04 12.50
N ASP A 26 6.53 10.18 13.40
CA ASP A 26 7.68 10.42 14.26
C ASP A 26 9.01 9.94 13.65
N LEU A 27 8.98 9.09 12.63
CA LEU A 27 10.17 8.50 12.05
C LEU A 27 11.12 9.55 11.44
N PRO A 28 10.68 10.51 10.59
CA PRO A 28 11.56 11.50 10.01
C PRO A 28 12.34 12.32 11.04
N PRO A 29 11.71 12.92 12.08
CA PRO A 29 12.44 13.66 13.11
C PRO A 29 13.38 12.77 13.93
N TYR A 30 13.09 11.49 14.14
CA TYR A 30 14.02 10.58 14.78
C TYR A 30 15.24 10.26 13.91
N LEU A 31 15.03 10.06 12.60
CA LEU A 31 16.15 9.85 11.66
C LEU A 31 17.09 11.05 11.65
N GLU A 32 16.57 12.27 11.60
CA GLU A 32 17.37 13.50 11.69
C GLU A 32 18.18 13.55 12.99
N LYS A 33 17.54 13.27 14.12
CA LYS A 33 18.19 13.31 15.44
C LYS A 33 19.25 12.22 15.62
N LEU A 34 19.07 11.08 14.96
CA LEU A 34 19.96 9.92 15.07
C LEU A 34 21.01 9.85 13.96
N THR A 35 21.09 10.86 13.08
CA THR A 35 21.97 10.88 11.92
C THR A 35 23.42 10.52 12.26
N ASP A 36 23.98 11.10 13.33
CA ASP A 36 25.35 10.82 13.75
C ASP A 36 25.54 9.38 14.24
N GLN A 37 24.50 8.78 14.83
CA GLN A 37 24.53 7.40 15.29
C GLN A 37 24.33 6.42 14.16
N LEU A 38 23.46 6.74 13.20
CA LEU A 38 23.17 5.91 12.02
C LEU A 38 24.33 5.98 11.03
N GLY A 39 24.93 7.16 10.82
CA GLY A 39 25.97 7.38 9.83
C GLY A 39 25.45 7.21 8.40
N ASN A 40 26.35 6.82 7.49
CA ASN A 40 26.01 6.55 6.09
C ASN A 40 26.01 5.04 5.87
N PRO A 41 24.87 4.37 5.84
CA PRO A 41 24.82 2.93 5.59
C PRO A 41 25.09 2.62 4.12
N ASP A 42 25.83 1.56 3.85
CA ASP A 42 26.01 1.02 2.50
C ASP A 42 24.79 0.24 2.02
N LEU A 43 24.01 -0.29 2.96
CA LEU A 43 22.78 -1.05 2.71
C LEU A 43 21.75 -0.78 3.80
N VAL A 44 20.53 -0.56 3.39
CA VAL A 44 19.35 -0.49 4.27
C VAL A 44 18.47 -1.68 3.97
N VAL A 45 18.18 -2.47 5.00
CA VAL A 45 17.25 -3.61 4.92
C VAL A 45 15.99 -3.26 5.69
N VAL A 46 14.85 -3.25 5.00
CA VAL A 46 13.54 -3.02 5.59
C VAL A 46 12.87 -4.39 5.81
N LEU A 47 12.60 -4.74 7.06
CA LEU A 47 12.00 -6.01 7.46
C LEU A 47 10.51 -5.80 7.77
N ASP A 48 9.75 -5.41 6.76
CA ASP A 48 8.36 -5.00 6.90
C ASP A 48 7.37 -5.99 6.24
N SER A 49 7.81 -6.78 5.28
CA SER A 49 6.93 -7.72 4.60
C SER A 49 7.27 -9.17 4.91
N GLY A 50 6.24 -10.00 4.99
CA GLY A 50 6.40 -11.46 5.09
C GLY A 50 6.79 -12.09 3.76
N GLY A 51 7.27 -13.32 3.82
CA GLY A 51 7.47 -14.18 2.66
C GLY A 51 6.39 -15.27 2.56
N PRO A 52 6.13 -15.80 1.37
CA PRO A 52 5.19 -16.91 1.18
C PRO A 52 5.61 -18.21 1.86
N ASP A 53 6.89 -18.41 2.09
CA ASP A 53 7.45 -19.58 2.75
C ASP A 53 8.68 -19.23 3.60
N TYR A 54 9.22 -20.21 4.33
CA TYR A 54 10.43 -20.08 5.15
C TYR A 54 11.69 -20.68 4.50
N ASP A 55 11.58 -21.23 3.31
CA ASP A 55 12.69 -21.91 2.61
C ASP A 55 13.45 -20.95 1.69
N HIS A 56 12.86 -19.80 1.35
CA HIS A 56 13.42 -18.80 0.45
C HIS A 56 13.56 -17.43 1.12
N ILE A 57 14.53 -16.65 0.65
CA ILE A 57 14.63 -15.22 0.96
C ILE A 57 13.83 -14.47 -0.09
N TRP A 58 12.77 -13.82 0.35
CA TRP A 58 11.90 -13.01 -0.50
C TRP A 58 12.28 -11.54 -0.43
N THR A 59 12.36 -10.91 -1.59
CA THR A 59 12.63 -9.47 -1.71
C THR A 59 11.52 -8.79 -2.49
N THR A 60 11.03 -7.65 -1.96
CA THR A 60 10.05 -6.83 -2.66
C THR A 60 10.77 -5.93 -3.66
N GLU A 61 10.57 -6.15 -4.95
CA GLU A 61 11.18 -5.36 -6.02
C GLU A 61 10.34 -4.15 -6.45
N ALA A 62 9.02 -4.20 -6.25
CA ALA A 62 8.11 -3.15 -6.64
C ALA A 62 6.87 -3.13 -5.75
N LEU A 63 6.28 -1.95 -5.60
CA LEU A 63 5.03 -1.74 -4.90
C LEU A 63 4.00 -1.13 -5.87
N ARG A 64 2.72 -1.41 -5.62
CA ARG A 64 1.64 -0.69 -6.30
C ARG A 64 1.64 0.78 -5.89
N GLY A 65 1.20 1.66 -6.78
CA GLY A 65 0.94 3.05 -6.43
C GLY A 65 -0.28 3.20 -5.52
N LEU A 66 -0.38 4.33 -4.86
CA LEU A 66 -1.52 4.71 -4.03
C LEU A 66 -1.89 6.16 -4.32
N VAL A 67 -3.19 6.39 -4.54
CA VAL A 67 -3.81 7.71 -4.51
C VAL A 67 -4.97 7.64 -3.54
N SER A 68 -4.99 8.53 -2.56
CA SER A 68 -6.07 8.61 -1.59
C SER A 68 -6.69 10.01 -1.55
N GLY A 69 -7.95 10.08 -1.20
CA GLY A 69 -8.66 11.35 -1.09
C GLY A 69 -10.02 11.17 -0.44
N THR A 70 -10.71 12.28 -0.24
CA THR A 70 -12.08 12.29 0.27
C THR A 70 -13.03 12.79 -0.81
N LEU A 71 -13.97 11.94 -1.23
CA LEU A 71 -15.05 12.35 -2.11
C LEU A 71 -16.24 12.84 -1.28
N SER A 72 -16.54 14.14 -1.37
CA SER A 72 -17.67 14.74 -0.68
C SER A 72 -18.74 15.15 -1.68
N VAL A 73 -19.96 14.68 -1.46
CA VAL A 73 -21.13 15.06 -2.25
C VAL A 73 -22.16 15.74 -1.35
N LYS A 74 -22.43 17.00 -1.62
CA LYS A 74 -23.40 17.80 -0.88
C LYS A 74 -24.48 18.31 -1.82
N VAL A 75 -25.74 17.96 -1.56
CA VAL A 75 -26.92 18.33 -2.37
C VAL A 75 -27.86 19.31 -1.68
N SER A 76 -27.64 19.57 -0.39
CA SER A 76 -28.43 20.53 0.40
C SER A 76 -27.55 21.12 1.50
N HIS A 77 -27.89 22.30 1.99
CA HIS A 77 -27.23 22.95 3.14
C HIS A 77 -27.65 22.32 4.47
N GLU A 78 -28.89 21.86 4.54
CA GLU A 78 -29.50 21.28 5.74
C GLU A 78 -30.23 20.00 5.41
N GLY A 79 -30.54 19.22 6.44
CA GLY A 79 -31.43 18.06 6.31
C GLY A 79 -32.84 18.50 5.93
N VAL A 80 -33.48 17.77 5.04
CA VAL A 80 -34.84 18.06 4.57
C VAL A 80 -35.74 16.85 4.76
N HIS A 81 -37.02 17.12 5.00
CA HIS A 81 -38.01 16.05 5.16
C HIS A 81 -38.22 15.33 3.81
N SER A 82 -38.11 14.00 3.80
CA SER A 82 -38.18 13.17 2.59
C SER A 82 -39.48 13.33 1.81
N GLY A 83 -40.61 13.53 2.48
CA GLY A 83 -41.91 13.79 1.85
C GLY A 83 -41.99 15.12 1.08
N MET A 84 -41.14 16.08 1.42
CA MET A 84 -41.07 17.39 0.72
C MET A 84 -40.00 17.43 -0.38
N SER A 85 -38.95 16.65 -0.24
CA SER A 85 -37.77 16.69 -1.09
C SER A 85 -37.69 15.52 -2.07
N GLY A 86 -38.51 14.49 -1.88
CA GLY A 86 -38.52 13.31 -2.73
C GLY A 86 -38.78 13.67 -4.21
N GLY A 87 -37.89 13.27 -5.10
CA GLY A 87 -37.94 13.60 -6.52
C GLY A 87 -37.48 15.00 -6.89
N THR A 88 -37.34 15.94 -5.93
CA THR A 88 -36.88 17.32 -6.17
C THR A 88 -35.39 17.47 -5.91
N ILE A 89 -34.88 16.94 -4.80
CA ILE A 89 -33.47 16.96 -4.45
C ILE A 89 -32.84 15.63 -4.88
N PRO A 90 -31.75 15.63 -5.67
CA PRO A 90 -31.09 14.40 -6.10
C PRO A 90 -30.46 13.68 -4.90
N SER A 91 -30.41 12.36 -4.96
CA SER A 91 -29.70 11.54 -3.96
C SER A 91 -28.18 11.76 -4.05
N SER A 92 -27.58 12.19 -2.94
CA SER A 92 -26.10 12.31 -2.83
C SER A 92 -25.41 10.97 -3.05
N PHE A 93 -25.97 9.86 -2.57
CA PHE A 93 -25.43 8.50 -2.81
C PHE A 93 -25.46 8.11 -4.29
N ARG A 94 -26.50 8.49 -5.03
CA ARG A 94 -26.53 8.25 -6.47
C ARG A 94 -25.44 9.04 -7.19
N ILE A 95 -25.24 10.32 -6.84
CA ILE A 95 -24.18 11.13 -7.43
C ILE A 95 -22.81 10.56 -7.08
N GLN A 96 -22.61 10.14 -5.83
CA GLN A 96 -21.36 9.49 -5.40
C GLN A 96 -21.04 8.26 -6.25
N ARG A 97 -22.00 7.36 -6.45
CA ARG A 97 -21.82 6.17 -7.32
C ARG A 97 -21.44 6.58 -8.75
N ILE A 98 -22.16 7.53 -9.33
CA ILE A 98 -21.86 8.02 -10.69
C ILE A 98 -20.44 8.59 -10.80
N LEU A 99 -19.93 9.21 -9.73
CA LEU A 99 -18.56 9.75 -9.70
C LEU A 99 -17.53 8.63 -9.55
N LEU A 100 -17.81 7.63 -8.73
CA LEU A 100 -16.94 6.45 -8.55
C LEU A 100 -16.89 5.61 -9.82
N ASP A 101 -18.00 5.41 -10.54
CA ASP A 101 -18.08 4.70 -11.82
C ASP A 101 -17.25 5.35 -12.95
N ARG A 102 -16.75 6.59 -12.75
CA ARG A 102 -15.79 7.22 -13.66
C ARG A 102 -14.33 6.88 -13.34
N ILE A 103 -14.09 6.33 -12.19
CA ILE A 103 -12.77 5.95 -11.66
C ILE A 103 -12.55 4.47 -11.83
N GLU A 104 -13.57 3.68 -11.53
CA GLU A 104 -13.53 2.23 -11.50
C GLU A 104 -14.81 1.67 -12.12
N ASP A 105 -14.68 0.67 -12.94
CA ASP A 105 -15.81 -0.12 -13.44
C ASP A 105 -16.37 -0.98 -12.31
N SER A 106 -17.63 -0.74 -11.92
CA SER A 106 -18.25 -1.39 -10.76
C SER A 106 -18.51 -2.89 -10.94
N ASP A 107 -18.50 -3.38 -12.17
CA ASP A 107 -18.75 -4.80 -12.46
C ASP A 107 -17.44 -5.62 -12.48
N THR A 108 -16.36 -5.02 -12.96
CA THR A 108 -15.08 -5.71 -13.15
C THR A 108 -14.00 -5.32 -12.14
N GLY A 109 -14.13 -4.17 -11.48
CA GLY A 109 -13.09 -3.58 -10.63
C GLY A 109 -11.93 -2.98 -11.42
N GLU A 110 -12.07 -2.81 -12.74
CA GLU A 110 -11.04 -2.18 -13.57
C GLU A 110 -10.97 -0.67 -13.28
N VAL A 111 -9.77 -0.18 -13.01
CA VAL A 111 -9.53 1.27 -12.88
C VAL A 111 -9.57 1.90 -14.26
N LEU A 112 -10.44 2.90 -14.46
CA LEU A 112 -10.70 3.51 -15.78
C LEU A 112 -9.79 4.71 -16.09
N ILE A 113 -8.97 5.16 -15.12
CA ILE A 113 -8.08 6.31 -15.29
C ILE A 113 -6.76 5.84 -15.94
N PRO A 114 -6.45 6.26 -17.18
CA PRO A 114 -5.29 5.76 -17.92
C PRO A 114 -3.96 6.01 -17.19
N GLU A 115 -3.84 7.12 -16.47
CA GLU A 115 -2.63 7.51 -15.74
C GLU A 115 -2.34 6.61 -14.52
N MET A 116 -3.30 5.80 -14.09
CA MET A 116 -3.14 4.83 -13.01
C MET A 116 -2.68 3.46 -13.51
N HIS A 117 -2.57 3.26 -14.82
CA HIS A 117 -2.08 2.03 -15.40
C HIS A 117 -0.57 2.09 -15.65
N THR A 118 0.09 0.94 -15.49
CA THR A 118 1.50 0.76 -15.81
C THR A 118 1.70 -0.38 -16.79
N THR A 119 2.80 -0.33 -17.52
CA THR A 119 3.16 -1.42 -18.42
C THR A 119 3.75 -2.59 -17.63
N ILE A 120 3.08 -3.74 -17.68
CA ILE A 120 3.55 -4.97 -17.06
C ILE A 120 4.53 -5.64 -18.01
N THR A 121 5.81 -5.67 -17.63
CA THR A 121 6.88 -6.29 -18.42
C THR A 121 6.81 -7.81 -18.39
N ASN A 122 7.47 -8.49 -19.31
CA ASN A 122 7.56 -9.96 -19.30
C ASN A 122 8.27 -10.45 -18.03
N LYS A 123 9.31 -9.75 -17.56
CA LYS A 123 9.99 -10.08 -16.29
C LYS A 123 9.01 -10.14 -15.12
N ILE A 124 8.14 -9.14 -15.00
CA ILE A 124 7.12 -9.08 -13.93
C ILE A 124 6.12 -10.24 -14.07
N ARG A 125 5.72 -10.59 -15.30
CA ARG A 125 4.82 -11.74 -15.53
C ARG A 125 5.44 -13.06 -15.14
N GLU A 126 6.72 -13.27 -15.48
CA GLU A 126 7.49 -14.46 -15.12
C GLU A 126 7.67 -14.58 -13.61
N GLN A 127 7.99 -13.47 -12.92
CA GLN A 127 8.07 -13.42 -11.46
C GLN A 127 6.74 -13.73 -10.80
N ALA A 128 5.65 -13.15 -11.30
CA ALA A 128 4.30 -13.42 -10.78
C ALA A 128 3.89 -14.89 -10.97
N ALA A 129 4.24 -15.50 -12.10
CA ALA A 129 3.98 -16.91 -12.34
C ALA A 129 4.76 -17.80 -11.36
N ALA A 130 6.06 -17.54 -11.18
CA ALA A 130 6.90 -18.28 -10.22
C ALA A 130 6.39 -18.12 -8.78
N LEU A 131 5.97 -16.92 -8.40
CA LEU A 131 5.38 -16.67 -7.10
C LEU A 131 4.07 -17.44 -6.91
N ALA A 132 3.22 -17.49 -7.93
CA ALA A 132 1.95 -18.21 -7.88
C ALA A 132 2.15 -19.73 -7.68
N GLU A 133 3.21 -20.30 -8.24
CA GLU A 133 3.57 -21.72 -8.01
C GLU A 133 3.91 -21.99 -6.54
N VAL A 134 4.60 -21.07 -5.87
CA VAL A 134 4.96 -21.20 -4.45
C VAL A 134 3.76 -20.99 -3.54
N ILE A 135 2.98 -19.95 -3.79
CA ILE A 135 1.81 -19.59 -2.96
C ILE A 135 0.69 -20.61 -3.11
N GLY A 136 0.48 -21.14 -4.32
CA GLY A 136 -0.64 -22.04 -4.62
C GLY A 136 -1.98 -21.38 -4.27
N ASN A 137 -2.82 -22.07 -3.50
CA ASN A 137 -4.14 -21.59 -3.08
C ASN A 137 -4.14 -20.91 -1.68
N SER A 138 -2.97 -20.76 -1.05
CA SER A 138 -2.88 -20.28 0.34
C SER A 138 -3.45 -18.88 0.59
N ILE A 139 -3.67 -18.09 -0.46
CA ILE A 139 -4.34 -16.78 -0.36
C ILE A 139 -5.87 -16.93 -0.23
N TRP A 140 -6.43 -18.07 -0.68
CA TRP A 140 -7.88 -18.30 -0.78
C TRP A 140 -8.42 -19.27 0.27
N GLU A 141 -7.54 -19.99 0.96
CA GLU A 141 -7.82 -20.93 2.04
C GLU A 141 -7.61 -20.32 3.43
#